data_e659658e1f9bfb5e3f9dd75f6db852c1
#
_entry.id   e659658e1f9bfb5e3f9dd75f6db852c1
#
_cell.length_a   1.000
_cell.length_b   1.000
_cell.length_c   1.000
_cell.angle_alpha   90.00
_cell.angle_beta   90.00
_cell.angle_gamma   90.00
#
_symmetry.space_group_name_H-M   'P 1'
#
loop_
_entity.id
_entity.type
_entity.pdbx_description
1 polymer ?
#
loop_
_entity_poly.entity_id
_entity_poly.type
_entity_poly.pdbx_seq_one_letter_code
_entity_poly.pdbx_strand_id
1 'polypeptide(L)'
;MGDYRKKSTLLAVVTLLAAGTVAAGCSKPQEKSSGAAVSPTKAGASAAPEKRGKIKMSLYDRGNTPAAEGSITNNRWTKWINENGPADVEFVAVPRFESKQKFNTLFASGEAPDVINEFETGYRDQLYSQKQLLPLDDLVKQYAPNYTAMLEKYPILRKIGTKPDGKMYEMGRVIPSSVQVAVFIRTDWLKKLSLPIPQTPDELLKVAKAFTEQDPDGNGKKDTYGYSLAYLGDEAIDAMHGNTMFIKDDKLVEDEARMKAAVSFKKRLFDEGVVDRDYLTDKNGEKAKKDFLSGKLGIYVADNANVDFLTTLRSTNKEATIAPMLMPKTEFGQYTIRMLNPLQMTTVVYAGSKDPAAAMKEMDFMLAEKTWKTLKFGTENVHWKNDELGCPRAINPDLRKIEIGYNTDLYMSATTIDSKEICNIPVVNKEIPNAEEWSKIKNETRDLYENPAVPLYTLTHLEHMPTLPADLLKINNDWTQQSKDLIAKTVVSGGSYTVDQAMNDLKSLKQKIGQNQTLDWYAKWYEQNKKNAFLTKDIYQFLAKK
;
A
#
# COMPACT_ATOMS: atom_id res chain seq x y z
N MET A 1 25.85 -28.32 38.51
CA MET A 1 26.18 -29.71 38.13
C MET A 1 25.86 -29.82 36.64
N GLY A 2 26.77 -29.97 35.70
CA GLY A 2 28.17 -30.20 35.66
C GLY A 2 28.77 -29.57 34.42
N ASP A 3 29.94 -29.12 34.61
CA ASP A 3 30.95 -28.68 33.68
C ASP A 3 31.19 -29.60 32.48
N TYR A 4 31.47 -29.03 31.29
CA TYR A 4 32.49 -29.60 30.40
C TYR A 4 33.24 -28.49 29.64
N ARG A 5 34.53 -28.42 30.02
CA ARG A 5 35.56 -27.52 29.46
C ARG A 5 36.18 -28.07 28.17
N LYS A 6 36.53 -27.16 27.29
CA LYS A 6 37.73 -27.01 26.44
C LYS A 6 38.23 -28.22 25.62
N LYS A 7 38.46 -27.93 24.31
CA LYS A 7 39.82 -28.06 23.70
C LYS A 7 39.93 -27.22 22.45
N SER A 8 40.85 -26.26 22.52
CA SER A 8 41.50 -25.55 21.43
C SER A 8 42.50 -26.45 20.75
N THR A 9 42.60 -26.35 19.41
CA THR A 9 43.84 -26.75 18.70
C THR A 9 44.14 -25.74 17.62
N LEU A 10 45.21 -25.00 17.83
CA LEU A 10 45.97 -24.20 16.85
C LEU A 10 46.72 -25.14 15.91
N LEU A 11 46.76 -24.85 14.63
CA LEU A 11 47.89 -25.22 13.78
C LEU A 11 48.13 -24.11 12.76
N ALA A 12 49.35 -23.62 12.83
CA ALA A 12 49.92 -22.59 11.97
C ALA A 12 50.86 -23.23 10.94
N VAL A 13 51.24 -22.37 9.94
CA VAL A 13 52.48 -22.49 9.10
C VAL A 13 52.30 -23.36 7.85
N VAL A 14 52.64 -22.95 6.61
CA VAL A 14 53.90 -22.43 6.07
C VAL A 14 53.69 -21.81 4.69
N THR A 15 54.33 -20.68 4.50
CA THR A 15 54.63 -19.95 3.26
C THR A 15 55.57 -20.74 2.34
N LEU A 16 55.37 -20.66 1.02
CA LEU A 16 56.46 -20.86 0.05
C LEU A 16 56.29 -19.94 -1.17
N LEU A 17 57.26 -19.05 -1.33
CA LEU A 17 57.57 -18.30 -2.55
C LEU A 17 58.30 -19.21 -3.55
N ALA A 18 58.00 -19.06 -4.82
CA ALA A 18 58.95 -19.37 -5.89
C ALA A 18 58.76 -18.38 -7.05
N ALA A 19 59.81 -17.64 -7.33
CA ALA A 19 60.03 -16.79 -8.50
C ALA A 19 60.77 -17.55 -9.60
N GLY A 20 60.54 -17.13 -10.86
CA GLY A 20 61.34 -17.64 -12.01
C GLY A 20 60.81 -17.01 -13.30
N THR A 21 61.36 -15.96 -13.71
CA THR A 21 62.29 -15.46 -14.74
C THR A 21 61.97 -15.77 -16.22
N VAL A 22 61.67 -14.71 -16.91
CA VAL A 22 62.09 -14.15 -18.24
C VAL A 22 62.65 -15.09 -19.29
N ALA A 23 62.14 -14.99 -20.52
CA ALA A 23 63.01 -14.94 -21.74
C ALA A 23 62.28 -14.22 -22.90
N ALA A 24 62.93 -13.23 -23.43
CA ALA A 24 62.57 -12.45 -24.61
C ALA A 24 63.04 -13.18 -25.89
N GLY A 25 62.39 -12.95 -27.02
CA GLY A 25 62.80 -13.36 -28.34
C GLY A 25 62.24 -12.44 -29.42
N CYS A 26 63.08 -11.55 -29.90
CA CYS A 26 62.87 -10.71 -31.09
C CYS A 26 63.20 -11.47 -32.38
N SER A 27 62.43 -11.23 -33.46
CA SER A 27 63.06 -11.06 -34.82
C SER A 27 62.02 -10.49 -35.80
N LYS A 28 62.46 -9.44 -36.52
CA LYS A 28 61.95 -8.85 -37.78
C LYS A 28 62.90 -9.34 -38.90
N PRO A 29 62.77 -8.98 -40.23
CA PRO A 29 61.73 -8.24 -40.98
C PRO A 29 61.49 -8.79 -42.43
N GLN A 30 60.66 -8.00 -43.21
CA GLN A 30 60.65 -7.78 -44.68
C GLN A 30 59.82 -8.74 -45.54
N GLU A 31 59.10 -8.39 -46.59
CA GLU A 31 59.09 -7.22 -47.50
C GLU A 31 57.79 -7.08 -48.29
N LYS A 32 57.66 -5.95 -48.96
CA LYS A 32 56.57 -5.32 -49.72
C LYS A 32 55.97 -6.12 -50.89
N SER A 33 54.67 -5.91 -51.14
CA SER A 33 54.22 -5.62 -52.52
C SER A 33 52.95 -4.77 -52.53
N SER A 34 52.87 -3.83 -53.45
CA SER A 34 51.91 -2.78 -53.67
C SER A 34 50.61 -3.26 -54.33
N GLY A 35 49.47 -2.70 -53.93
CA GLY A 35 48.21 -2.87 -54.63
C GLY A 35 47.14 -1.88 -54.12
N ALA A 36 46.59 -1.12 -55.04
CA ALA A 36 45.83 0.09 -54.98
C ALA A 36 44.69 0.22 -53.96
N ALA A 37 44.46 1.47 -53.54
CA ALA A 37 43.47 1.95 -52.60
C ALA A 37 42.02 1.73 -53.03
N VAL A 38 41.23 1.22 -52.09
CA VAL A 38 39.80 1.51 -51.96
C VAL A 38 39.58 1.88 -50.48
N SER A 39 39.17 3.10 -50.23
CA SER A 39 38.83 3.60 -48.88
C SER A 39 37.60 2.87 -48.34
N PRO A 40 37.66 2.22 -47.18
CA PRO A 40 36.45 1.81 -46.47
C PRO A 40 35.99 2.98 -45.59
N THR A 41 34.77 3.35 -45.78
CA THR A 41 33.93 4.16 -44.89
C THR A 41 34.21 3.79 -43.44
N LYS A 42 34.48 4.79 -42.60
CA LYS A 42 34.61 4.61 -41.16
C LYS A 42 33.34 3.95 -40.61
N ALA A 43 33.41 2.67 -40.33
CA ALA A 43 32.49 2.02 -39.42
C ALA A 43 32.70 2.67 -38.04
N GLY A 44 31.60 3.11 -37.42
CA GLY A 44 31.64 3.78 -36.13
C GLY A 44 32.41 2.95 -35.11
N ALA A 45 33.30 3.59 -34.39
CA ALA A 45 33.98 3.02 -33.26
C ALA A 45 32.91 2.55 -32.27
N SER A 46 32.80 1.23 -32.06
CA SER A 46 32.07 0.65 -30.94
C SER A 46 32.66 1.26 -29.67
N ALA A 47 31.93 2.12 -29.00
CA ALA A 47 32.30 2.60 -27.67
C ALA A 47 32.59 1.38 -26.79
N ALA A 48 33.73 1.37 -26.09
CA ALA A 48 33.99 0.36 -25.08
C ALA A 48 32.79 0.27 -24.15
N PRO A 49 32.39 -0.96 -23.74
CA PRO A 49 31.24 -1.09 -22.83
C PRO A 49 31.48 -0.24 -21.58
N GLU A 50 30.54 0.69 -21.31
CA GLU A 50 30.59 1.55 -20.13
C GLU A 50 30.69 0.63 -18.90
N LYS A 51 31.64 0.89 -18.00
CA LYS A 51 31.83 0.08 -16.80
C LYS A 51 30.57 0.15 -15.97
N ARG A 52 29.92 -0.98 -15.72
CA ARG A 52 28.72 -1.07 -14.88
C ARG A 52 29.05 -0.61 -13.47
N GLY A 53 28.23 0.30 -12.93
CA GLY A 53 28.31 0.72 -11.53
C GLY A 53 27.88 -0.42 -10.59
N LYS A 54 28.35 -0.37 -9.34
CA LYS A 54 27.94 -1.32 -8.31
C LYS A 54 27.14 -0.59 -7.25
N ILE A 55 25.95 -1.09 -6.97
CA ILE A 55 25.02 -0.47 -6.01
C ILE A 55 24.41 -1.53 -5.09
N LYS A 56 24.00 -1.09 -3.89
CA LYS A 56 23.12 -1.84 -3.00
C LYS A 56 21.70 -1.30 -3.12
N MET A 57 20.72 -2.18 -3.29
CA MET A 57 19.31 -1.82 -3.35
C MET A 57 18.51 -2.62 -2.33
N SER A 58 17.70 -1.95 -1.51
CA SER A 58 16.80 -2.63 -0.59
C SER A 58 15.66 -3.31 -1.33
N LEU A 59 15.29 -4.49 -0.86
CA LEU A 59 14.15 -5.25 -1.38
C LEU A 59 13.36 -5.83 -0.21
N TYR A 60 12.05 -5.62 -0.20
CA TYR A 60 11.21 -6.18 0.85
C TYR A 60 11.17 -7.70 0.81
N ASP A 61 11.37 -8.30 1.97
CA ASP A 61 11.10 -9.72 2.22
C ASP A 61 9.75 -9.86 2.92
N ARG A 62 8.84 -10.57 2.27
CA ARG A 62 7.50 -10.89 2.77
C ARG A 62 7.39 -12.32 3.27
N GLY A 63 8.48 -13.09 3.25
CA GLY A 63 8.51 -14.50 3.63
C GLY A 63 7.72 -15.40 2.67
N ASN A 64 7.44 -14.95 1.45
CA ASN A 64 6.60 -15.68 0.48
C ASN A 64 7.36 -16.18 -0.76
N THR A 65 8.70 -16.11 -0.75
CA THR A 65 9.52 -16.64 -1.84
C THR A 65 9.51 -18.17 -1.78
N PRO A 66 9.03 -18.88 -2.82
CA PRO A 66 9.05 -20.33 -2.86
C PRO A 66 10.48 -20.89 -2.78
N ALA A 67 10.70 -21.98 -2.04
CA ALA A 67 12.02 -22.58 -1.88
C ALA A 67 12.70 -22.96 -3.23
N ALA A 68 11.90 -23.34 -4.23
CA ALA A 68 12.40 -23.64 -5.59
C ALA A 68 12.97 -22.42 -6.30
N GLU A 69 12.56 -21.19 -5.91
CA GLU A 69 13.05 -19.93 -6.48
C GLU A 69 14.28 -19.38 -5.72
N GLY A 70 14.64 -19.96 -4.58
CA GLY A 70 15.79 -19.57 -3.78
C GLY A 70 15.43 -18.58 -2.66
N SER A 71 16.00 -17.37 -2.69
CA SER A 71 15.72 -16.31 -1.72
C SER A 71 15.21 -15.05 -2.41
N ILE A 72 14.63 -14.13 -1.65
CA ILE A 72 14.17 -12.85 -2.21
C ILE A 72 15.30 -12.05 -2.89
N THR A 73 16.54 -12.19 -2.42
CA THR A 73 17.72 -11.49 -2.96
C THR A 73 18.50 -12.30 -4.01
N ASN A 74 18.22 -13.59 -4.15
CA ASN A 74 18.90 -14.46 -5.12
C ASN A 74 17.89 -15.45 -5.73
N ASN A 75 17.22 -14.99 -6.76
CA ASN A 75 16.19 -15.72 -7.50
C ASN A 75 16.30 -15.40 -9.00
N ARG A 76 15.40 -15.98 -9.82
CA ARG A 76 15.40 -15.76 -11.28
C ARG A 76 15.29 -14.28 -11.67
N TRP A 77 14.51 -13.49 -10.91
CA TRP A 77 14.22 -12.08 -11.26
C TRP A 77 15.34 -11.14 -10.84
N THR A 78 15.95 -11.35 -9.68
CA THR A 78 17.15 -10.58 -9.29
C THR A 78 18.35 -10.86 -10.21
N LYS A 79 18.48 -12.10 -10.69
CA LYS A 79 19.46 -12.44 -11.72
C LYS A 79 19.13 -11.75 -13.04
N TRP A 80 17.86 -11.81 -13.47
CA TRP A 80 17.42 -11.16 -14.70
C TRP A 80 17.68 -9.63 -14.66
N ILE A 81 17.44 -8.97 -13.54
CA ILE A 81 17.77 -7.54 -13.35
C ILE A 81 19.25 -7.32 -13.54
N ASN A 82 20.11 -8.10 -12.88
CA ASN A 82 21.55 -7.98 -13.01
C ASN A 82 22.08 -8.30 -14.43
N GLU A 83 21.41 -9.15 -15.18
CA GLU A 83 21.78 -9.49 -16.56
C GLU A 83 21.36 -8.40 -17.56
N ASN A 84 20.26 -7.69 -17.30
CA ASN A 84 19.64 -6.77 -18.26
C ASN A 84 19.75 -5.29 -17.83
N GLY A 85 19.98 -4.99 -16.56
CA GLY A 85 20.08 -3.64 -16.01
C GLY A 85 21.45 -3.00 -16.24
N PRO A 86 21.57 -1.69 -16.09
CA PRO A 86 22.83 -0.94 -16.29
C PRO A 86 23.81 -1.03 -15.12
N ALA A 87 23.40 -1.55 -13.96
CA ALA A 87 24.25 -1.69 -12.78
C ALA A 87 24.37 -3.14 -12.30
N ASP A 88 25.43 -3.42 -11.51
CA ASP A 88 25.54 -4.65 -10.73
C ASP A 88 24.88 -4.40 -9.37
N VAL A 89 23.72 -4.98 -9.15
CA VAL A 89 22.88 -4.74 -7.96
C VAL A 89 23.09 -5.83 -6.92
N GLU A 90 23.56 -5.44 -5.74
CA GLU A 90 23.46 -6.25 -4.52
C GLU A 90 22.14 -5.97 -3.82
N PHE A 91 21.22 -6.93 -3.84
CA PHE A 91 19.94 -6.79 -3.16
C PHE A 91 20.06 -7.03 -1.66
N VAL A 92 19.52 -6.11 -0.85
CA VAL A 92 19.51 -6.18 0.62
C VAL A 92 18.10 -6.50 1.08
N ALA A 93 17.91 -7.68 1.66
CA ALA A 93 16.60 -8.10 2.19
C ALA A 93 16.18 -7.25 3.40
N VAL A 94 14.96 -6.74 3.36
CA VAL A 94 14.36 -5.94 4.43
C VAL A 94 13.00 -6.55 4.79
N PRO A 95 12.79 -7.08 6.01
CA PRO A 95 11.50 -7.59 6.43
C PRO A 95 10.42 -6.50 6.31
N ARG A 96 9.33 -6.79 5.56
CA ARG A 96 8.34 -5.77 5.18
C ARG A 96 7.72 -5.05 6.38
N PHE A 97 7.41 -5.79 7.45
CA PHE A 97 6.72 -5.25 8.62
C PHE A 97 7.66 -4.73 9.72
N GLU A 98 8.98 -4.92 9.54
CA GLU A 98 10.04 -4.47 10.46
C GLU A 98 11.07 -3.59 9.73
N SER A 99 10.68 -3.00 8.61
CA SER A 99 11.58 -2.26 7.71
C SER A 99 12.35 -1.16 8.42
N LYS A 100 11.68 -0.37 9.23
CA LYS A 100 12.30 0.72 10.00
C LYS A 100 13.42 0.24 10.94
N GLN A 101 13.19 -0.87 11.66
CA GLN A 101 14.20 -1.43 12.55
C GLN A 101 15.41 -1.94 11.75
N LYS A 102 15.14 -2.64 10.64
CA LYS A 102 16.20 -3.16 9.77
C LYS A 102 17.02 -2.03 9.16
N PHE A 103 16.38 -0.99 8.63
CA PHE A 103 17.10 0.16 8.09
C PHE A 103 17.92 0.88 9.15
N ASN A 104 17.39 1.11 10.35
CA ASN A 104 18.15 1.71 11.44
C ASN A 104 19.42 0.91 11.77
N THR A 105 19.33 -0.43 11.76
CA THR A 105 20.50 -1.31 11.95
C THR A 105 21.51 -1.15 10.80
N LEU A 106 21.05 -1.11 9.56
CA LEU A 106 21.91 -0.96 8.37
C LEU A 106 22.62 0.41 8.38
N PHE A 107 21.93 1.48 8.75
CA PHE A 107 22.54 2.80 8.91
C PHE A 107 23.58 2.82 10.04
N ALA A 108 23.28 2.22 11.18
CA ALA A 108 24.20 2.17 12.32
C ALA A 108 25.46 1.35 12.05
N SER A 109 25.38 0.31 11.19
CA SER A 109 26.51 -0.51 10.80
C SER A 109 27.30 0.03 9.58
N GLY A 110 26.83 1.12 8.95
CA GLY A 110 27.45 1.63 7.72
C GLY A 110 27.13 0.80 6.46
N GLU A 111 26.14 -0.08 6.53
CA GLU A 111 25.72 -0.97 5.44
C GLU A 111 24.40 -0.49 4.78
N ALA A 112 24.06 0.80 4.91
CA ALA A 112 22.88 1.37 4.29
C ALA A 112 22.91 1.17 2.76
N PRO A 113 21.80 0.73 2.14
CA PRO A 113 21.75 0.58 0.69
C PRO A 113 21.75 1.94 -0.02
N ASP A 114 22.31 1.99 -1.24
CA ASP A 114 22.33 3.17 -2.09
C ASP A 114 20.92 3.60 -2.48
N VAL A 115 20.07 2.62 -2.82
CA VAL A 115 18.66 2.79 -3.13
C VAL A 115 17.82 2.19 -2.02
N ILE A 116 17.01 3.01 -1.38
CA ILE A 116 16.11 2.62 -0.30
C ILE A 116 14.68 2.62 -0.83
N ASN A 117 14.09 1.44 -0.92
CA ASN A 117 12.68 1.25 -1.23
C ASN A 117 11.89 1.14 0.07
N GLU A 118 11.02 2.13 0.33
CA GLU A 118 10.24 2.23 1.58
C GLU A 118 8.90 2.95 1.33
N PHE A 119 7.79 2.32 1.73
CA PHE A 119 6.45 2.94 1.63
C PHE A 119 6.15 3.90 2.78
N GLU A 120 6.77 3.74 3.95
CA GLU A 120 6.43 4.53 5.12
C GLU A 120 6.97 5.96 5.02
N THR A 121 6.08 6.91 4.79
CA THR A 121 6.42 8.35 4.65
C THR A 121 7.17 8.87 5.86
N GLY A 122 6.72 8.55 7.08
CA GLY A 122 7.38 9.02 8.31
C GLY A 122 8.84 8.57 8.42
N TYR A 123 9.18 7.39 7.88
CA TYR A 123 10.58 6.96 7.86
C TYR A 123 11.41 7.70 6.81
N ARG A 124 10.88 7.93 5.61
CA ARG A 124 11.58 8.74 4.59
C ARG A 124 11.77 10.18 5.05
N ASP A 125 10.78 10.78 5.73
CA ASP A 125 10.90 12.10 6.35
C ASP A 125 11.96 12.13 7.46
N GLN A 126 12.07 11.06 8.25
CA GLN A 126 13.14 10.91 9.24
C GLN A 126 14.51 10.92 8.55
N LEU A 127 14.71 10.14 7.49
CA LEU A 127 15.96 10.11 6.72
C LEU A 127 16.30 11.49 6.13
N TYR A 128 15.29 12.20 5.59
CA TYR A 128 15.47 13.56 5.09
C TYR A 128 15.93 14.51 6.20
N SER A 129 15.27 14.51 7.36
CA SER A 129 15.62 15.36 8.50
C SER A 129 17.03 15.10 9.04
N GLN A 130 17.49 13.85 8.94
CA GLN A 130 18.83 13.41 9.30
C GLN A 130 19.88 13.67 8.20
N LYS A 131 19.50 14.31 7.08
CA LYS A 131 20.36 14.58 5.92
C LYS A 131 20.96 13.30 5.30
N GLN A 132 20.22 12.20 5.37
CA GLN A 132 20.63 10.90 4.83
C GLN A 132 20.20 10.70 3.36
N LEU A 133 19.53 11.69 2.75
CA LEU A 133 19.01 11.59 1.40
C LEU A 133 19.72 12.54 0.44
N LEU A 134 19.91 12.10 -0.81
CA LEU A 134 20.38 12.94 -1.91
C LEU A 134 19.21 13.67 -2.57
N PRO A 135 19.39 14.96 -2.96
CA PRO A 135 18.47 15.62 -3.88
C PRO A 135 18.57 14.98 -5.27
N LEU A 136 17.43 14.73 -5.90
CA LEU A 136 17.34 13.93 -7.11
C LEU A 136 17.19 14.74 -8.41
N ASP A 137 17.00 16.07 -8.34
CA ASP A 137 16.67 16.89 -9.51
C ASP A 137 17.68 16.74 -10.65
N ASP A 138 18.97 16.90 -10.37
CA ASP A 138 20.04 16.78 -11.35
C ASP A 138 20.24 15.34 -11.82
N LEU A 139 20.14 14.37 -10.91
CA LEU A 139 20.26 12.95 -11.21
C LEU A 139 19.14 12.48 -12.15
N VAL A 140 17.91 12.87 -11.86
CA VAL A 140 16.74 12.56 -12.70
C VAL A 140 16.90 13.18 -14.09
N LYS A 141 17.25 14.47 -14.14
CA LYS A 141 17.46 15.18 -15.43
C LYS A 141 18.52 14.52 -16.30
N GLN A 142 19.60 14.03 -15.68
CA GLN A 142 20.76 13.51 -16.41
C GLN A 142 20.63 12.02 -16.74
N TYR A 143 20.01 11.20 -15.86
CA TYR A 143 20.11 9.74 -15.93
C TYR A 143 18.77 9.01 -15.96
N ALA A 144 17.63 9.70 -15.81
CA ALA A 144 16.33 9.06 -15.69
C ALA A 144 15.28 9.56 -16.69
N PRO A 145 15.44 9.29 -18.00
CA PRO A 145 14.51 9.72 -19.04
C PRO A 145 13.10 9.14 -18.86
N ASN A 146 12.95 7.88 -18.42
CA ASN A 146 11.64 7.27 -18.15
C ASN A 146 10.93 7.96 -16.97
N TYR A 147 11.66 8.28 -15.91
CA TYR A 147 11.08 9.01 -14.76
C TYR A 147 10.76 10.46 -15.14
N THR A 148 11.60 11.10 -15.95
CA THR A 148 11.32 12.45 -16.49
C THR A 148 10.01 12.48 -17.27
N ALA A 149 9.80 11.55 -18.18
CA ALA A 149 8.53 11.41 -18.92
C ALA A 149 7.34 11.15 -17.99
N MET A 150 7.56 10.39 -16.91
CA MET A 150 6.52 10.14 -15.90
C MET A 150 6.18 11.41 -15.11
N LEU A 151 7.17 12.24 -14.74
CA LEU A 151 6.96 13.53 -14.07
C LEU A 151 6.24 14.55 -14.98
N GLU A 152 6.49 14.51 -16.30
CA GLU A 152 5.75 15.33 -17.28
C GLU A 152 4.29 14.90 -17.38
N LYS A 153 4.04 13.59 -17.40
CA LYS A 153 2.67 13.04 -17.43
C LYS A 153 1.93 13.24 -16.11
N TYR A 154 2.62 13.16 -14.98
CA TYR A 154 2.07 13.26 -13.63
C TYR A 154 2.87 14.27 -12.78
N PRO A 155 2.74 15.60 -13.03
CA PRO A 155 3.52 16.63 -12.32
C PRO A 155 3.34 16.60 -10.79
N ILE A 156 2.25 16.01 -10.32
CA ILE A 156 1.96 15.83 -8.89
C ILE A 156 3.03 14.99 -8.18
N LEU A 157 3.67 14.03 -8.86
CA LEU A 157 4.75 13.22 -8.27
C LEU A 157 5.95 14.09 -7.86
N ARG A 158 6.34 15.04 -8.74
CA ARG A 158 7.40 16.02 -8.39
C ARG A 158 7.03 16.81 -7.17
N LYS A 159 5.79 17.28 -7.12
CA LYS A 159 5.28 18.12 -6.05
C LYS A 159 5.30 17.39 -4.70
N ILE A 160 4.84 16.13 -4.63
CA ILE A 160 4.85 15.32 -3.41
C ILE A 160 6.27 14.90 -3.03
N GLY A 161 7.12 14.57 -4.01
CA GLY A 161 8.51 14.19 -3.79
C GLY A 161 9.43 15.34 -3.38
N THR A 162 8.95 16.60 -3.43
CA THR A 162 9.73 17.81 -3.09
C THR A 162 9.60 18.12 -1.61
N LYS A 163 10.72 18.34 -0.94
CA LYS A 163 10.80 18.71 0.48
C LYS A 163 10.83 20.23 0.66
N PRO A 164 10.73 20.75 1.91
CA PRO A 164 10.64 22.19 2.18
C PRO A 164 11.77 23.05 1.63
N ASP A 165 12.93 22.48 1.36
CA ASP A 165 14.06 23.18 0.72
C ASP A 165 13.90 23.37 -0.79
N GLY A 166 12.78 22.95 -1.36
CA GLY A 166 12.43 23.10 -2.77
C GLY A 166 13.05 22.05 -3.71
N LYS A 167 13.74 21.04 -3.18
CA LYS A 167 14.38 19.97 -3.96
C LYS A 167 13.58 18.66 -3.85
N MET A 168 13.60 17.89 -4.91
CA MET A 168 13.00 16.55 -4.95
C MET A 168 13.94 15.53 -4.31
N TYR A 169 13.43 14.72 -3.38
CA TYR A 169 14.16 13.66 -2.69
C TYR A 169 13.52 12.28 -2.84
N GLU A 170 12.27 12.22 -3.24
CA GLU A 170 11.52 10.97 -3.33
C GLU A 170 11.06 10.73 -4.76
N MET A 171 11.22 9.49 -5.21
CA MET A 171 10.59 8.98 -6.41
C MET A 171 9.35 8.19 -6.03
N GLY A 172 8.34 8.27 -6.87
CA GLY A 172 7.08 7.59 -6.64
C GLY A 172 6.46 7.09 -7.94
N ARG A 173 5.30 6.46 -7.78
CA ARG A 173 4.51 5.91 -8.88
C ARG A 173 3.06 6.37 -8.83
N VAL A 174 2.40 6.24 -9.96
CA VAL A 174 0.94 6.35 -10.07
C VAL A 174 0.35 4.98 -10.32
N ILE A 175 -0.67 4.64 -9.57
CA ILE A 175 -1.50 3.44 -9.81
C ILE A 175 -2.96 3.87 -9.92
N PRO A 176 -3.82 3.11 -10.63
CA PRO A 176 -5.24 3.40 -10.65
C PRO A 176 -5.80 3.37 -9.23
N SER A 177 -6.56 4.40 -8.85
CA SER A 177 -7.34 4.33 -7.62
C SER A 177 -8.51 3.36 -7.79
N SER A 178 -8.89 2.71 -6.72
CA SER A 178 -10.04 1.80 -6.67
C SER A 178 -10.60 1.74 -5.25
N VAL A 179 -11.81 1.24 -5.12
CA VAL A 179 -12.42 0.99 -3.81
C VAL A 179 -11.60 -0.03 -3.04
N GLN A 180 -11.09 0.36 -1.88
CA GLN A 180 -10.36 -0.51 -0.98
C GLN A 180 -11.28 -1.12 0.06
N VAL A 181 -12.14 -0.30 0.67
CA VAL A 181 -13.06 -0.71 1.73
C VAL A 181 -14.49 -0.48 1.29
N ALA A 182 -15.32 -1.51 1.37
CA ALA A 182 -16.74 -1.43 1.05
C ALA A 182 -17.60 -2.13 2.11
N VAL A 183 -18.84 -1.67 2.26
CA VAL A 183 -19.84 -2.28 3.12
C VAL A 183 -20.68 -3.25 2.30
N PHE A 184 -20.82 -4.49 2.76
CA PHE A 184 -21.68 -5.50 2.15
C PHE A 184 -22.82 -5.87 3.09
N ILE A 185 -24.00 -6.04 2.52
CA ILE A 185 -25.21 -6.45 3.23
C ILE A 185 -25.78 -7.73 2.64
N ARG A 186 -26.30 -8.62 3.48
CA ARG A 186 -27.00 -9.85 3.10
C ARG A 186 -28.35 -9.52 2.48
N THR A 187 -28.44 -9.59 1.16
CA THR A 187 -29.67 -9.28 0.41
C THR A 187 -30.70 -10.41 0.46
N ASP A 188 -30.28 -11.63 0.61
CA ASP A 188 -31.16 -12.77 0.89
C ASP A 188 -31.89 -12.60 2.25
N TRP A 189 -31.22 -12.10 3.27
CA TRP A 189 -31.85 -11.77 4.57
C TRP A 189 -32.82 -10.60 4.46
N LEU A 190 -32.44 -9.53 3.74
CA LEU A 190 -33.36 -8.41 3.47
C LEU A 190 -34.63 -8.89 2.79
N LYS A 191 -34.49 -9.73 1.75
CA LYS A 191 -35.63 -10.29 1.01
C LYS A 191 -36.53 -11.14 1.90
N LYS A 192 -35.95 -12.03 2.72
CA LYS A 192 -36.70 -12.89 3.65
C LYS A 192 -37.52 -12.09 4.66
N LEU A 193 -36.93 -11.01 5.15
CA LEU A 193 -37.55 -10.14 6.15
C LEU A 193 -38.36 -8.97 5.56
N SER A 194 -38.44 -8.88 4.22
CA SER A 194 -39.12 -7.80 3.50
C SER A 194 -38.63 -6.40 3.88
N LEU A 195 -37.29 -6.25 4.01
CA LEU A 195 -36.61 -5.02 4.36
C LEU A 195 -35.86 -4.42 3.17
N PRO A 196 -35.84 -3.08 3.01
CA PRO A 196 -34.99 -2.42 2.03
C PRO A 196 -33.54 -2.28 2.53
N ILE A 197 -32.62 -1.94 1.62
CA ILE A 197 -31.28 -1.45 1.99
C ILE A 197 -31.44 -0.13 2.77
N PRO A 198 -30.85 0.00 3.98
CA PRO A 198 -31.04 1.16 4.84
C PRO A 198 -30.39 2.42 4.26
N GLN A 199 -31.11 3.56 4.32
CA GLN A 199 -30.68 4.86 3.81
C GLN A 199 -30.42 5.87 4.95
N THR A 200 -30.92 5.61 6.15
CA THR A 200 -30.75 6.45 7.35
C THR A 200 -30.11 5.64 8.49
N PRO A 201 -29.45 6.28 9.48
CA PRO A 201 -28.91 5.58 10.65
C PRO A 201 -29.98 4.78 11.41
N ASP A 202 -31.20 5.31 11.54
CA ASP A 202 -32.30 4.60 12.21
C ASP A 202 -32.76 3.36 11.42
N GLU A 203 -32.76 3.44 10.08
CA GLU A 203 -33.05 2.28 9.24
C GLU A 203 -31.94 1.24 9.34
N LEU A 204 -30.66 1.66 9.41
CA LEU A 204 -29.52 0.75 9.62
C LEU A 204 -29.68 -0.02 10.94
N LEU A 205 -30.01 0.68 12.03
CA LEU A 205 -30.26 0.05 13.33
C LEU A 205 -31.45 -0.92 13.25
N LYS A 206 -32.55 -0.51 12.59
CA LYS A 206 -33.75 -1.36 12.39
C LYS A 206 -33.42 -2.64 11.62
N VAL A 207 -32.63 -2.55 10.53
CA VAL A 207 -32.19 -3.70 9.75
C VAL A 207 -31.27 -4.59 10.58
N ALA A 208 -30.29 -4.00 11.29
CA ALA A 208 -29.38 -4.74 12.15
C ALA A 208 -30.15 -5.49 13.27
N LYS A 209 -31.17 -4.87 13.84
CA LYS A 209 -32.04 -5.49 14.86
C LYS A 209 -32.85 -6.66 14.29
N ALA A 210 -33.42 -6.48 13.11
CA ALA A 210 -34.14 -7.57 12.45
C ALA A 210 -33.22 -8.75 12.10
N PHE A 211 -32.00 -8.49 11.67
CA PHE A 211 -30.99 -9.53 11.41
C PHE A 211 -30.55 -10.26 12.68
N THR A 212 -30.63 -9.62 13.84
CA THR A 212 -30.28 -10.22 15.13
C THR A 212 -31.43 -11.04 15.73
N GLU A 213 -32.68 -10.57 15.58
CA GLU A 213 -33.82 -11.08 16.36
C GLU A 213 -34.72 -12.05 15.58
N GLN A 214 -34.73 -11.98 14.22
CA GLN A 214 -35.76 -12.64 13.41
C GLN A 214 -35.28 -13.87 12.64
N ASP A 215 -34.20 -14.53 13.09
CA ASP A 215 -33.68 -15.76 12.50
C ASP A 215 -33.58 -15.67 10.94
N PRO A 216 -32.78 -14.73 10.40
CA PRO A 216 -32.74 -14.49 8.97
C PRO A 216 -32.14 -15.67 8.18
N ASP A 217 -31.28 -16.49 8.78
CA ASP A 217 -30.69 -17.68 8.17
C ASP A 217 -31.64 -18.90 8.23
N GLY A 218 -32.66 -18.86 9.12
CA GLY A 218 -33.71 -19.88 9.19
C GLY A 218 -33.28 -21.18 9.86
N ASN A 219 -32.25 -21.13 10.71
CA ASN A 219 -31.72 -22.31 11.39
C ASN A 219 -32.40 -22.61 12.73
N GLY A 220 -33.36 -21.76 13.17
CA GLY A 220 -34.10 -21.87 14.43
C GLY A 220 -33.30 -21.48 15.68
N LYS A 221 -32.13 -20.85 15.51
CA LYS A 221 -31.24 -20.43 16.60
C LYS A 221 -31.11 -18.90 16.62
N LYS A 222 -30.80 -18.37 17.80
CA LYS A 222 -30.46 -16.95 17.97
C LYS A 222 -28.94 -16.79 17.97
N ASP A 223 -28.29 -17.05 16.82
CA ASP A 223 -26.83 -17.02 16.65
C ASP A 223 -26.37 -16.07 15.55
N THR A 224 -27.28 -15.23 15.05
CA THR A 224 -26.99 -14.15 14.10
C THR A 224 -26.95 -12.79 14.77
N TYR A 225 -26.23 -11.85 14.16
CA TYR A 225 -26.20 -10.44 14.58
C TYR A 225 -26.08 -9.50 13.37
N GLY A 226 -26.53 -8.25 13.57
CA GLY A 226 -26.78 -7.34 12.45
C GLY A 226 -25.56 -6.65 11.92
N TYR A 227 -24.66 -6.15 12.79
CA TYR A 227 -23.54 -5.29 12.42
C TYR A 227 -22.30 -5.62 13.24
N SER A 228 -21.09 -5.38 12.72
CA SER A 228 -19.85 -5.51 13.46
C SER A 228 -19.23 -4.14 13.75
N LEU A 229 -18.96 -3.85 15.03
CA LEU A 229 -18.14 -2.70 15.45
C LEU A 229 -16.63 -3.02 15.52
N ALA A 230 -16.21 -4.23 15.14
CA ALA A 230 -14.80 -4.58 15.13
C ALA A 230 -14.07 -3.90 13.96
N TYR A 231 -12.86 -3.38 14.21
CA TYR A 231 -11.93 -2.86 13.20
C TYR A 231 -12.57 -1.84 12.23
N LEU A 232 -12.73 -2.19 10.95
CA LEU A 232 -13.30 -1.29 9.94
C LEU A 232 -14.78 -0.95 10.18
N GLY A 233 -15.51 -1.79 10.90
CA GLY A 233 -16.89 -1.48 11.25
C GLY A 233 -17.01 -0.29 12.20
N ASP A 234 -16.08 -0.11 13.12
CA ASP A 234 -16.00 1.09 13.97
C ASP A 234 -15.68 2.34 13.13
N GLU A 235 -14.68 2.23 12.24
CA GLU A 235 -14.31 3.31 11.31
C GLU A 235 -15.46 3.70 10.36
N ALA A 236 -16.25 2.73 9.91
CA ALA A 236 -17.39 3.00 9.03
C ALA A 236 -18.45 3.88 9.70
N ILE A 237 -18.63 3.76 11.03
CA ILE A 237 -19.51 4.67 11.78
C ILE A 237 -18.92 6.08 11.88
N ASP A 238 -17.61 6.19 12.07
CA ASP A 238 -16.93 7.50 12.03
C ASP A 238 -17.07 8.13 10.63
N ALA A 239 -16.86 7.36 9.58
CA ALA A 239 -17.05 7.81 8.20
C ALA A 239 -18.50 8.25 7.94
N MET A 240 -19.50 7.49 8.40
CA MET A 240 -20.94 7.83 8.26
C MET A 240 -21.24 9.22 8.81
N HIS A 241 -20.61 9.63 9.90
CA HIS A 241 -20.81 10.94 10.52
C HIS A 241 -19.76 11.98 10.08
N GLY A 242 -18.81 11.61 9.22
CA GLY A 242 -17.70 12.47 8.85
C GLY A 242 -16.84 12.89 10.05
N ASN A 243 -16.66 11.99 11.03
CA ASN A 243 -15.93 12.24 12.28
C ASN A 243 -14.42 12.22 12.04
N THR A 244 -13.91 13.32 11.53
CA THR A 244 -12.49 13.54 11.25
C THR A 244 -12.24 15.05 11.11
N MET A 245 -10.98 15.45 10.93
CA MET A 245 -10.65 16.80 10.45
C MET A 245 -11.17 16.99 9.02
N PHE A 246 -11.80 18.09 8.72
CA PHE A 246 -12.36 18.42 7.41
C PHE A 246 -12.22 19.91 7.10
N ILE A 247 -12.47 20.28 5.84
CA ILE A 247 -12.40 21.66 5.39
C ILE A 247 -13.78 22.28 5.48
N LYS A 248 -13.89 23.36 6.25
CA LYS A 248 -15.07 24.23 6.32
C LYS A 248 -14.64 25.70 6.15
N ASP A 249 -15.28 26.42 5.25
CA ASP A 249 -14.97 27.82 4.95
C ASP A 249 -13.47 28.05 4.69
N ASP A 250 -12.89 27.15 3.88
CA ASP A 250 -11.46 27.12 3.50
C ASP A 250 -10.47 26.96 4.70
N LYS A 251 -10.95 26.45 5.84
CA LYS A 251 -10.15 26.18 7.04
C LYS A 251 -10.25 24.71 7.44
N LEU A 252 -9.15 24.16 7.95
CA LEU A 252 -9.14 22.82 8.53
C LEU A 252 -9.71 22.89 9.96
N VAL A 253 -10.74 22.13 10.22
CA VAL A 253 -11.47 22.13 11.50
C VAL A 253 -11.83 20.70 11.93
N GLU A 254 -12.13 20.53 13.20
CA GLU A 254 -12.89 19.39 13.76
C GLU A 254 -14.28 19.86 14.21
N ASP A 255 -15.20 18.91 14.34
CA ASP A 255 -16.56 19.18 14.80
C ASP A 255 -16.95 18.18 15.89
N GLU A 256 -17.12 18.69 17.12
CA GLU A 256 -17.50 17.89 18.28
C GLU A 256 -18.88 17.24 18.10
N ALA A 257 -19.78 17.87 17.34
CA ALA A 257 -21.10 17.31 17.07
C ALA A 257 -21.01 16.01 16.23
N ARG A 258 -20.10 15.95 15.27
CA ARG A 258 -19.83 14.75 14.47
C ARG A 258 -19.29 13.60 15.34
N MET A 259 -18.34 13.89 16.22
CA MET A 259 -17.81 12.92 17.17
C MET A 259 -18.90 12.41 18.11
N LYS A 260 -19.69 13.31 18.70
CA LYS A 260 -20.80 12.94 19.58
C LYS A 260 -21.81 12.05 18.88
N ALA A 261 -22.18 12.37 17.65
CA ALA A 261 -23.12 11.57 16.86
C ALA A 261 -22.57 10.17 16.57
N ALA A 262 -21.29 10.06 16.15
CA ALA A 262 -20.64 8.77 15.90
C ALA A 262 -20.61 7.90 17.17
N VAL A 263 -20.16 8.46 18.31
CA VAL A 263 -20.11 7.75 19.60
C VAL A 263 -21.51 7.33 20.06
N SER A 264 -22.51 8.22 19.90
CA SER A 264 -23.91 7.91 20.25
C SER A 264 -24.45 6.74 19.43
N PHE A 265 -24.14 6.70 18.14
CA PHE A 265 -24.62 5.63 17.28
C PHE A 265 -23.91 4.30 17.55
N LYS A 266 -22.60 4.29 17.78
CA LYS A 266 -21.85 3.11 18.24
C LYS A 266 -22.45 2.53 19.52
N LYS A 267 -22.75 3.40 20.50
CA LYS A 267 -23.38 3.00 21.74
C LYS A 267 -24.76 2.41 21.52
N ARG A 268 -25.62 3.05 20.69
CA ARG A 268 -26.96 2.52 20.35
C ARG A 268 -26.88 1.12 19.74
N LEU A 269 -25.96 0.87 18.79
CA LEU A 269 -25.77 -0.46 18.21
C LEU A 269 -25.41 -1.51 19.27
N PHE A 270 -24.57 -1.15 20.23
CA PHE A 270 -24.16 -2.04 21.32
C PHE A 270 -25.30 -2.27 22.32
N ASP A 271 -25.98 -1.20 22.77
CA ASP A 271 -27.05 -1.28 23.76
C ASP A 271 -28.27 -2.07 23.25
N GLU A 272 -28.59 -1.94 21.96
CA GLU A 272 -29.64 -2.72 21.28
C GLU A 272 -29.25 -4.18 21.00
N GLY A 273 -28.00 -4.56 21.33
CA GLY A 273 -27.53 -5.94 21.21
C GLY A 273 -27.34 -6.45 19.79
N VAL A 274 -27.21 -5.55 18.82
CA VAL A 274 -27.08 -5.91 17.39
C VAL A 274 -25.66 -6.14 16.91
N VAL A 275 -24.70 -6.06 17.84
CA VAL A 275 -23.26 -6.30 17.60
C VAL A 275 -22.74 -7.37 18.53
N ASP A 276 -21.60 -7.98 18.15
CA ASP A 276 -20.87 -8.89 19.02
C ASP A 276 -20.47 -8.18 20.32
N ARG A 277 -20.83 -8.78 21.47
CA ARG A 277 -20.52 -8.21 22.80
C ARG A 277 -19.02 -8.11 23.06
N ASP A 278 -18.24 -9.01 22.47
CA ASP A 278 -16.78 -9.09 22.63
C ASP A 278 -16.01 -8.42 21.49
N TYR A 279 -16.65 -7.55 20.69
CA TYR A 279 -16.06 -6.92 19.49
C TYR A 279 -14.73 -6.22 19.76
N LEU A 280 -14.49 -5.72 20.97
CA LEU A 280 -13.22 -5.07 21.37
C LEU A 280 -12.02 -6.03 21.36
N THR A 281 -12.26 -7.34 21.42
CA THR A 281 -11.21 -8.36 21.34
C THR A 281 -10.79 -8.66 19.91
N ASP A 282 -11.64 -8.37 18.93
CA ASP A 282 -11.40 -8.57 17.50
C ASP A 282 -10.72 -7.33 16.87
N LYS A 283 -9.43 -7.14 17.21
CA LYS A 283 -8.66 -5.93 16.87
C LYS A 283 -8.42 -5.74 15.37
N ASN A 284 -8.46 -6.81 14.59
CA ASN A 284 -8.18 -6.80 13.15
C ASN A 284 -9.38 -7.23 12.27
N GLY A 285 -10.54 -7.49 12.88
CA GLY A 285 -11.78 -7.85 12.18
C GLY A 285 -11.83 -9.29 11.64
N GLU A 286 -10.91 -10.16 12.02
CA GLU A 286 -10.88 -11.55 11.53
C GLU A 286 -12.05 -12.38 12.03
N LYS A 287 -12.49 -12.17 13.30
CA LYS A 287 -13.71 -12.81 13.81
C LYS A 287 -14.94 -12.34 13.05
N ALA A 288 -15.09 -11.04 12.87
CA ALA A 288 -16.21 -10.45 12.13
C ALA A 288 -16.26 -10.97 10.68
N LYS A 289 -15.11 -11.07 10.00
CA LYS A 289 -14.98 -11.67 8.67
C LYS A 289 -15.43 -13.12 8.66
N LYS A 290 -14.95 -13.92 9.59
CA LYS A 290 -15.35 -15.32 9.75
C LYS A 290 -16.85 -15.45 10.01
N ASP A 291 -17.41 -14.62 10.87
CA ASP A 291 -18.84 -14.63 11.19
C ASP A 291 -19.69 -14.25 9.98
N PHE A 292 -19.28 -13.28 9.17
CA PHE A 292 -19.94 -12.96 7.91
C PHE A 292 -19.89 -14.13 6.92
N LEU A 293 -18.70 -14.69 6.69
CA LEU A 293 -18.49 -15.79 5.74
C LEU A 293 -19.16 -17.10 6.20
N SER A 294 -19.37 -17.29 7.50
CA SER A 294 -20.12 -18.43 8.05
C SER A 294 -21.62 -18.20 8.15
N GLY A 295 -22.13 -17.02 7.74
CA GLY A 295 -23.56 -16.71 7.74
C GLY A 295 -24.14 -16.26 9.07
N LYS A 296 -23.30 -15.73 10.00
CA LYS A 296 -23.75 -15.21 11.31
C LYS A 296 -23.91 -13.71 11.36
N LEU A 297 -23.23 -12.97 10.47
CA LEU A 297 -23.23 -11.51 10.43
C LEU A 297 -23.98 -11.01 9.19
N GLY A 298 -24.84 -10.01 9.35
CA GLY A 298 -25.68 -9.50 8.26
C GLY A 298 -25.07 -8.35 7.47
N ILE A 299 -24.34 -7.43 8.12
CA ILE A 299 -23.69 -6.26 7.51
C ILE A 299 -22.22 -6.27 7.90
N TYR A 300 -21.35 -6.31 6.91
CA TYR A 300 -19.89 -6.40 7.10
C TYR A 300 -19.13 -5.36 6.28
N VAL A 301 -18.14 -4.74 6.92
CA VAL A 301 -17.21 -3.80 6.28
C VAL A 301 -15.95 -4.56 5.87
N ALA A 302 -15.79 -4.76 4.57
CA ALA A 302 -14.73 -5.58 4.01
C ALA A 302 -13.57 -4.75 3.46
N ASP A 303 -12.34 -5.18 3.73
CA ASP A 303 -11.12 -4.68 3.10
C ASP A 303 -10.73 -5.61 1.94
N ASN A 304 -10.48 -5.03 0.76
CA ASN A 304 -9.98 -5.73 -0.43
C ASN A 304 -10.75 -7.03 -0.77
N ALA A 305 -12.10 -7.00 -0.65
CA ALA A 305 -12.92 -8.15 -0.98
C ALA A 305 -12.71 -8.62 -2.44
N ASN A 306 -12.67 -9.91 -2.64
CA ASN A 306 -12.44 -10.56 -3.93
C ASN A 306 -13.43 -11.71 -4.17
N VAL A 307 -13.29 -12.43 -5.28
CA VAL A 307 -14.19 -13.54 -5.63
C VAL A 307 -14.20 -14.66 -4.60
N ASP A 308 -13.08 -14.88 -3.90
CA ASP A 308 -12.99 -15.92 -2.84
C ASP A 308 -13.88 -15.58 -1.65
N PHE A 309 -14.11 -14.29 -1.39
CA PHE A 309 -15.03 -13.82 -0.36
C PHE A 309 -16.48 -14.34 -0.63
N LEU A 310 -17.00 -14.19 -1.84
CA LEU A 310 -18.31 -14.69 -2.23
C LEU A 310 -18.34 -16.23 -2.27
N THR A 311 -17.28 -16.83 -2.79
CA THR A 311 -17.17 -18.30 -2.90
C THR A 311 -17.14 -18.94 -1.51
N THR A 312 -16.42 -18.37 -0.56
CA THR A 312 -16.37 -18.85 0.82
C THR A 312 -17.73 -18.69 1.51
N LEU A 313 -18.40 -17.54 1.37
CA LEU A 313 -19.74 -17.33 1.92
C LEU A 313 -20.71 -18.41 1.41
N ARG A 314 -20.66 -18.75 0.13
CA ARG A 314 -21.52 -19.76 -0.50
C ARG A 314 -21.15 -21.20 -0.19
N SER A 315 -19.94 -21.46 0.25
CA SER A 315 -19.57 -22.79 0.72
C SER A 315 -20.36 -23.22 1.95
N THR A 316 -20.76 -22.27 2.79
CA THR A 316 -21.57 -22.49 3.99
C THR A 316 -23.05 -22.23 3.78
N ASN A 317 -23.40 -21.31 2.89
CA ASN A 317 -24.79 -20.97 2.54
C ASN A 317 -24.88 -20.75 1.03
N LYS A 318 -25.37 -21.77 0.30
CA LYS A 318 -25.45 -21.76 -1.18
C LYS A 318 -26.33 -20.67 -1.75
N GLU A 319 -27.37 -20.27 -1.01
CA GLU A 319 -28.35 -19.27 -1.41
C GLU A 319 -27.98 -17.84 -0.97
N ALA A 320 -26.83 -17.68 -0.32
CA ALA A 320 -26.39 -16.36 0.14
C ALA A 320 -26.19 -15.40 -1.03
N THR A 321 -26.83 -14.25 -0.92
CA THR A 321 -26.62 -13.12 -1.83
C THR A 321 -26.21 -11.88 -1.05
N ILE A 322 -25.36 -11.07 -1.65
CA ILE A 322 -24.86 -9.82 -1.07
C ILE A 322 -24.92 -8.69 -2.08
N ALA A 323 -25.05 -7.48 -1.59
CA ALA A 323 -24.85 -6.27 -2.38
C ALA A 323 -23.95 -5.28 -1.64
N PRO A 324 -23.19 -4.44 -2.36
CA PRO A 324 -22.54 -3.29 -1.75
C PRO A 324 -23.58 -2.26 -1.34
N MET A 325 -23.30 -1.55 -0.25
CA MET A 325 -24.10 -0.40 0.16
C MET A 325 -23.18 0.73 0.63
N LEU A 326 -23.61 1.97 0.46
CA LEU A 326 -23.02 3.10 1.15
C LEU A 326 -23.48 3.11 2.60
N MET A 327 -22.66 3.63 3.50
CA MET A 327 -23.14 3.98 4.82
C MET A 327 -24.25 5.03 4.70
N PRO A 328 -25.29 4.97 5.55
CA PRO A 328 -26.42 5.88 5.49
C PRO A 328 -26.03 7.36 5.52
N LYS A 329 -26.83 8.18 4.86
CA LYS A 329 -26.70 9.64 4.91
C LYS A 329 -27.08 10.16 6.28
N THR A 330 -26.28 11.09 6.82
CA THR A 330 -26.56 11.83 8.07
C THR A 330 -26.77 13.32 7.79
N GLU A 331 -27.07 14.10 8.80
CA GLU A 331 -27.10 15.57 8.72
C GLU A 331 -25.74 16.18 8.31
N PHE A 332 -24.64 15.44 8.51
CA PHE A 332 -23.28 15.86 8.14
C PHE A 332 -22.91 15.52 6.71
N GLY A 333 -23.73 14.79 5.98
CA GLY A 333 -23.49 14.33 4.61
C GLY A 333 -23.53 12.81 4.46
N GLN A 334 -22.97 12.34 3.34
CA GLN A 334 -22.75 10.92 3.07
C GLN A 334 -21.33 10.77 2.54
N TYR A 335 -20.61 9.76 3.02
CA TYR A 335 -19.18 9.59 2.75
C TYR A 335 -18.84 8.14 2.45
N THR A 336 -17.74 7.95 1.73
CA THR A 336 -17.08 6.64 1.57
C THR A 336 -15.92 6.51 2.54
N ILE A 337 -15.45 5.27 2.77
CA ILE A 337 -14.49 4.97 3.83
C ILE A 337 -13.06 5.12 3.32
N ARG A 338 -12.62 4.23 2.41
CA ARG A 338 -11.26 4.21 1.88
C ARG A 338 -11.22 3.83 0.41
N MET A 339 -10.40 4.56 -0.33
CA MET A 339 -9.96 4.19 -1.67
C MET A 339 -8.44 3.98 -1.67
N LEU A 340 -7.94 3.20 -2.62
CA LEU A 340 -6.52 2.98 -2.79
C LEU A 340 -5.82 4.30 -3.12
N ASN A 341 -4.74 4.61 -2.40
CA ASN A 341 -3.94 5.79 -2.69
C ASN A 341 -3.29 5.68 -4.08
N PRO A 342 -3.65 6.56 -5.04
CA PRO A 342 -3.11 6.49 -6.40
C PRO A 342 -1.66 6.96 -6.49
N LEU A 343 -1.18 7.73 -5.53
CA LEU A 343 0.15 8.34 -5.53
C LEU A 343 0.98 7.74 -4.42
N GLN A 344 1.90 6.88 -4.77
CA GLN A 344 2.75 6.20 -3.80
C GLN A 344 4.20 6.62 -3.99
N MET A 345 4.74 7.36 -3.02
CA MET A 345 6.18 7.60 -2.94
C MET A 345 6.85 6.37 -2.36
N THR A 346 7.88 5.86 -3.02
CA THR A 346 8.40 4.53 -2.72
C THR A 346 9.90 4.45 -2.60
N THR A 347 10.65 5.42 -3.14
CA THR A 347 12.10 5.27 -3.32
C THR A 347 12.84 6.55 -3.03
N VAL A 348 13.94 6.42 -2.30
CA VAL A 348 14.92 7.49 -2.03
C VAL A 348 16.33 6.99 -2.27
N VAL A 349 17.27 7.91 -2.51
CA VAL A 349 18.70 7.60 -2.69
C VAL A 349 19.48 8.10 -1.48
N TYR A 350 20.31 7.24 -0.93
CA TYR A 350 21.15 7.52 0.24
C TYR A 350 22.23 8.54 -0.07
N ALA A 351 22.43 9.51 0.82
CA ALA A 351 23.42 10.58 0.68
C ALA A 351 24.88 10.06 0.67
N GLY A 352 25.14 8.91 1.28
CA GLY A 352 26.45 8.25 1.30
C GLY A 352 26.71 7.30 0.14
N SER A 353 25.81 7.26 -0.88
CA SER A 353 26.01 6.42 -2.08
C SER A 353 27.31 6.76 -2.77
N LYS A 354 28.05 5.72 -3.15
CA LYS A 354 29.33 5.84 -3.86
C LYS A 354 29.15 6.08 -5.37
N ASP A 355 28.01 5.64 -5.93
CA ASP A 355 27.69 5.77 -7.34
C ASP A 355 26.20 6.14 -7.54
N PRO A 356 25.81 7.38 -7.18
CA PRO A 356 24.43 7.82 -7.33
C PRO A 356 23.97 7.87 -8.80
N ALA A 357 24.88 7.98 -9.75
CA ALA A 357 24.56 7.93 -11.17
C ALA A 357 24.14 6.51 -11.58
N ALA A 358 24.86 5.48 -11.14
CA ALA A 358 24.46 4.09 -11.37
C ALA A 358 23.15 3.76 -10.66
N ALA A 359 22.95 4.25 -9.42
CA ALA A 359 21.69 4.09 -8.69
C ALA A 359 20.49 4.68 -9.47
N MET A 360 20.66 5.88 -10.03
CA MET A 360 19.59 6.52 -10.81
C MET A 360 19.33 5.83 -12.16
N LYS A 361 20.38 5.41 -12.88
CA LYS A 361 20.25 4.64 -14.13
C LYS A 361 19.52 3.32 -13.89
N GLU A 362 19.83 2.61 -12.80
CA GLU A 362 19.17 1.35 -12.43
C GLU A 362 17.69 1.60 -12.10
N MET A 363 17.39 2.64 -11.31
CA MET A 363 16.02 3.01 -11.03
C MET A 363 15.25 3.31 -12.30
N ASP A 364 15.81 4.06 -13.22
CA ASP A 364 15.16 4.39 -14.50
C ASP A 364 14.91 3.14 -15.36
N PHE A 365 15.84 2.21 -15.38
CA PHE A 365 15.66 0.89 -16.03
C PHE A 365 14.49 0.12 -15.41
N MET A 366 14.36 0.11 -14.07
CA MET A 366 13.26 -0.57 -13.37
C MET A 366 11.90 0.05 -13.69
N LEU A 367 11.85 1.34 -14.06
CA LEU A 367 10.62 2.05 -14.42
C LEU A 367 10.22 1.85 -15.89
N ALA A 368 11.12 1.41 -16.75
CA ALA A 368 10.84 1.19 -18.17
C ALA A 368 9.71 0.18 -18.35
N GLU A 369 8.78 0.45 -19.28
CA GLU A 369 7.59 -0.39 -19.49
C GLU A 369 7.92 -1.86 -19.75
N LYS A 370 8.94 -2.11 -20.58
CA LYS A 370 9.42 -3.47 -20.86
C LYS A 370 9.89 -4.18 -19.57
N THR A 371 10.62 -3.47 -18.71
CA THR A 371 11.17 -4.03 -17.47
C THR A 371 10.06 -4.39 -16.49
N TRP A 372 9.20 -3.42 -16.14
CA TRP A 372 8.16 -3.72 -15.16
C TRP A 372 7.12 -4.73 -15.69
N LYS A 373 6.85 -4.76 -17.01
CA LYS A 373 6.00 -5.81 -17.60
C LYS A 373 6.65 -7.18 -17.44
N THR A 374 7.94 -7.32 -17.70
CA THR A 374 8.67 -8.56 -17.48
C THR A 374 8.61 -8.98 -16.01
N LEU A 375 8.86 -8.08 -15.08
CA LEU A 375 8.81 -8.38 -13.65
C LEU A 375 7.38 -8.70 -13.16
N LYS A 376 6.36 -8.06 -13.70
CA LYS A 376 4.95 -8.24 -13.29
C LYS A 376 4.27 -9.46 -13.91
N PHE A 377 4.59 -9.75 -15.18
CA PHE A 377 3.92 -10.81 -15.94
C PHE A 377 4.83 -12.01 -16.22
N GLY A 378 6.14 -11.84 -16.10
CA GLY A 378 7.13 -12.84 -16.45
C GLY A 378 7.53 -12.81 -17.93
N THR A 379 8.10 -13.90 -18.41
CA THR A 379 8.56 -14.08 -19.80
C THR A 379 7.37 -14.32 -20.72
N GLU A 380 7.32 -13.57 -21.82
CA GLU A 380 6.30 -13.76 -22.87
C GLU A 380 6.37 -15.16 -23.46
N ASN A 381 5.23 -15.74 -23.81
CA ASN A 381 5.04 -17.11 -24.30
C ASN A 381 5.43 -18.24 -23.32
N VAL A 382 5.88 -17.88 -22.10
CA VAL A 382 6.11 -18.83 -20.99
C VAL A 382 5.07 -18.59 -19.90
N HIS A 383 5.01 -17.37 -19.37
CA HIS A 383 4.12 -16.99 -18.27
C HIS A 383 2.85 -16.29 -18.76
N TRP A 384 2.95 -15.56 -19.86
CA TRP A 384 1.87 -14.79 -20.43
C TRP A 384 1.95 -14.74 -21.96
N LYS A 385 0.82 -14.48 -22.58
CA LYS A 385 0.68 -14.11 -23.99
C LYS A 385 -0.37 -13.02 -24.15
N ASN A 386 -0.33 -12.33 -25.28
CA ASN A 386 -1.39 -11.37 -25.58
C ASN A 386 -2.69 -12.10 -25.92
N ASP A 387 -3.81 -11.55 -25.41
CA ASP A 387 -5.15 -11.93 -25.86
C ASP A 387 -5.49 -11.26 -27.21
N GLU A 388 -6.72 -11.46 -27.68
CA GLU A 388 -7.23 -10.88 -28.94
C GLU A 388 -7.21 -9.34 -28.94
N LEU A 389 -7.23 -8.71 -27.76
CA LEU A 389 -7.12 -7.26 -27.57
C LEU A 389 -5.66 -6.79 -27.51
N GLY A 390 -4.71 -7.72 -27.56
CA GLY A 390 -3.28 -7.46 -27.41
C GLY A 390 -2.87 -7.16 -25.96
N CYS A 391 -3.60 -7.67 -24.99
CA CYS A 391 -3.33 -7.50 -23.57
C CYS A 391 -2.67 -8.72 -22.95
N PRO A 392 -1.67 -8.55 -22.05
CA PRO A 392 -0.98 -9.66 -21.40
C PRO A 392 -1.93 -10.47 -20.52
N ARG A 393 -2.03 -11.77 -20.77
CA ARG A 393 -2.82 -12.73 -19.98
C ARG A 393 -1.97 -13.92 -19.58
N ALA A 394 -2.14 -14.38 -18.35
CA ALA A 394 -1.43 -15.55 -17.87
C ALA A 394 -1.78 -16.79 -18.69
N ILE A 395 -0.74 -17.53 -19.10
CA ILE A 395 -0.91 -18.83 -19.80
C ILE A 395 -1.24 -19.91 -18.78
N ASN A 396 -0.55 -19.90 -17.66
CA ASN A 396 -0.72 -20.84 -16.56
C ASN A 396 -0.76 -20.06 -15.24
N PRO A 397 -1.92 -19.94 -14.57
CA PRO A 397 -2.06 -19.23 -13.31
C PRO A 397 -1.23 -19.82 -12.17
N ASP A 398 -1.06 -21.14 -12.11
CA ASP A 398 -0.28 -21.81 -11.06
C ASP A 398 1.21 -21.54 -11.23
N LEU A 399 1.72 -21.63 -12.45
CA LEU A 399 3.09 -21.28 -12.77
C LEU A 399 3.38 -19.80 -12.41
N ARG A 400 2.45 -18.92 -12.79
CA ARG A 400 2.54 -17.50 -12.43
C ARG A 400 2.59 -17.28 -10.92
N LYS A 401 1.76 -17.99 -10.15
CA LYS A 401 1.76 -17.90 -8.68
C LYS A 401 3.10 -18.28 -8.08
N ILE A 402 3.72 -19.36 -8.59
CA ILE A 402 4.99 -19.87 -8.06
C ILE A 402 6.18 -19.01 -8.52
N GLU A 403 6.26 -18.66 -9.81
CA GLU A 403 7.44 -18.05 -10.40
C GLU A 403 7.43 -16.52 -10.41
N ILE A 404 6.23 -15.88 -10.28
CA ILE A 404 6.04 -14.43 -10.36
C ILE A 404 5.47 -13.85 -9.07
N GLY A 405 4.60 -14.59 -8.37
CA GLY A 405 3.76 -14.04 -7.29
C GLY A 405 4.52 -13.42 -6.11
N TYR A 406 5.79 -13.75 -5.92
CA TYR A 406 6.62 -13.26 -4.82
C TYR A 406 7.41 -11.98 -5.15
N ASN A 407 7.48 -11.56 -6.42
CA ASN A 407 8.39 -10.48 -6.86
C ASN A 407 7.75 -9.08 -6.93
N THR A 408 6.59 -8.90 -6.32
CA THR A 408 5.79 -7.65 -6.41
C THR A 408 6.60 -6.40 -6.04
N ASP A 409 7.52 -6.52 -5.09
CA ASP A 409 8.31 -5.39 -4.62
C ASP A 409 9.48 -5.03 -5.54
N LEU A 410 9.86 -5.89 -6.50
CA LEU A 410 10.87 -5.56 -7.52
C LEU A 410 10.42 -4.44 -8.47
N TYR A 411 9.12 -4.25 -8.66
CA TYR A 411 8.58 -3.17 -9.50
C TYR A 411 7.72 -2.17 -8.70
N MET A 412 7.99 -2.06 -7.38
CA MET A 412 7.19 -1.20 -6.51
C MET A 412 7.27 0.30 -6.84
N SER A 413 8.30 0.74 -7.56
CA SER A 413 8.45 2.13 -7.97
C SER A 413 7.90 2.40 -9.38
N ALA A 414 7.48 1.36 -10.11
CA ALA A 414 6.97 1.50 -11.46
C ALA A 414 5.49 1.89 -11.49
N THR A 415 5.13 2.80 -12.37
CA THR A 415 3.75 3.08 -12.74
C THR A 415 3.25 1.96 -13.64
N THR A 416 2.56 0.98 -13.05
CA THR A 416 2.15 -0.26 -13.74
C THR A 416 0.81 -0.13 -14.48
N ILE A 417 0.57 1.03 -15.08
CA ILE A 417 -0.59 1.27 -15.95
C ILE A 417 -0.15 0.96 -17.38
N ASP A 418 -0.82 0.00 -18.02
CA ASP A 418 -0.52 -0.32 -19.42
C ASP A 418 -0.83 0.88 -20.33
N SER A 419 0.03 1.13 -21.29
CA SER A 419 -0.15 2.17 -22.31
C SER A 419 -1.44 1.97 -23.13
N LYS A 420 -1.88 0.71 -23.29
CA LYS A 420 -3.21 0.37 -23.83
C LYS A 420 -4.24 0.40 -22.70
N GLU A 421 -5.09 1.42 -22.68
CA GLU A 421 -6.11 1.60 -21.62
C GLU A 421 -6.99 0.36 -21.39
N ILE A 422 -7.35 -0.35 -22.48
CA ILE A 422 -8.16 -1.57 -22.41
C ILE A 422 -7.49 -2.68 -21.59
N CYS A 423 -6.16 -2.72 -21.54
CA CYS A 423 -5.44 -3.75 -20.80
C CYS A 423 -5.47 -3.51 -19.27
N ASN A 424 -5.83 -2.31 -18.83
CA ASN A 424 -5.99 -2.00 -17.42
C ASN A 424 -7.35 -2.47 -16.86
N ILE A 425 -8.27 -2.90 -17.72
CA ILE A 425 -9.58 -3.43 -17.32
C ILE A 425 -9.42 -4.91 -16.95
N PRO A 426 -9.79 -5.33 -15.72
CA PRO A 426 -9.76 -6.72 -15.34
C PRO A 426 -10.69 -7.58 -16.20
N VAL A 427 -10.17 -8.68 -16.72
CA VAL A 427 -11.00 -9.67 -17.44
C VAL A 427 -11.53 -10.69 -16.45
N VAL A 428 -12.82 -10.99 -16.57
CA VAL A 428 -13.49 -12.01 -15.76
C VAL A 428 -13.05 -13.39 -16.25
N ASN A 429 -12.38 -14.16 -15.41
CA ASN A 429 -12.13 -15.57 -15.71
C ASN A 429 -13.39 -16.38 -15.35
N LYS A 430 -14.13 -16.83 -16.36
CA LYS A 430 -15.39 -17.58 -16.21
C LYS A 430 -15.21 -19.00 -15.63
N GLU A 431 -13.98 -19.51 -15.60
CA GLU A 431 -13.65 -20.80 -14.97
C GLU A 431 -13.64 -20.72 -13.45
N ILE A 432 -13.48 -19.50 -12.89
CA ILE A 432 -13.52 -19.29 -11.44
C ILE A 432 -14.98 -19.26 -10.99
N PRO A 433 -15.38 -20.10 -10.02
CA PRO A 433 -16.73 -20.08 -9.47
C PRO A 433 -17.13 -18.69 -8.98
N ASN A 434 -18.36 -18.27 -9.28
CA ASN A 434 -18.93 -16.96 -8.91
C ASN A 434 -18.24 -15.72 -9.53
N ALA A 435 -17.29 -15.87 -10.47
CA ALA A 435 -16.52 -14.73 -10.99
C ALA A 435 -17.39 -13.72 -11.77
N GLU A 436 -18.38 -14.18 -12.54
CA GLU A 436 -19.30 -13.29 -13.27
C GLU A 436 -20.16 -12.46 -12.30
N GLU A 437 -20.69 -13.09 -11.27
CA GLU A 437 -21.49 -12.41 -10.25
C GLU A 437 -20.62 -11.46 -9.44
N TRP A 438 -19.43 -11.92 -9.03
CA TRP A 438 -18.48 -11.04 -8.34
C TRP A 438 -18.12 -9.81 -9.18
N SER A 439 -17.98 -9.97 -10.49
CA SER A 439 -17.75 -8.86 -11.40
C SER A 439 -18.89 -7.83 -11.39
N LYS A 440 -20.15 -8.28 -11.31
CA LYS A 440 -21.31 -7.39 -11.16
C LYS A 440 -21.26 -6.65 -9.83
N ILE A 441 -21.06 -7.37 -8.71
CA ILE A 441 -20.91 -6.78 -7.37
C ILE A 441 -19.79 -5.75 -7.35
N LYS A 442 -18.64 -6.05 -7.97
CA LYS A 442 -17.50 -5.13 -8.06
C LYS A 442 -17.85 -3.88 -8.87
N ASN A 443 -18.58 -4.01 -9.97
CA ASN A 443 -19.02 -2.85 -10.77
C ASN A 443 -20.02 -1.99 -10.00
N GLU A 444 -20.99 -2.60 -9.31
CA GLU A 444 -21.92 -1.88 -8.43
C GLU A 444 -21.18 -1.17 -7.29
N THR A 445 -20.19 -1.84 -6.67
CA THR A 445 -19.33 -1.23 -5.64
C THR A 445 -18.60 -0.01 -6.20
N ARG A 446 -18.00 -0.13 -7.38
CA ARG A 446 -17.30 0.97 -8.04
C ARG A 446 -18.26 2.14 -8.32
N ASP A 447 -19.43 1.86 -8.89
CA ASP A 447 -20.39 2.91 -9.26
C ASP A 447 -20.94 3.67 -8.06
N LEU A 448 -21.05 3.01 -6.88
CA LEU A 448 -21.43 3.65 -5.62
C LEU A 448 -20.29 4.47 -5.01
N TYR A 449 -19.08 3.91 -4.95
CA TYR A 449 -17.98 4.46 -4.13
C TYR A 449 -17.05 5.39 -4.91
N GLU A 450 -16.87 5.19 -6.23
CA GLU A 450 -16.07 6.07 -7.08
C GLU A 450 -16.87 7.31 -7.56
N ASN A 451 -17.82 7.75 -6.76
CA ASN A 451 -18.70 8.88 -7.04
C ASN A 451 -18.25 10.12 -6.26
N PRO A 452 -17.79 11.20 -6.94
CA PRO A 452 -17.37 12.43 -6.26
C PRO A 452 -18.46 13.09 -5.40
N ALA A 453 -19.75 12.78 -5.65
CA ALA A 453 -20.86 13.29 -4.84
C ALA A 453 -20.94 12.61 -3.46
N VAL A 454 -20.27 11.47 -3.28
CA VAL A 454 -20.13 10.77 -2.00
C VAL A 454 -18.63 10.66 -1.68
N PRO A 455 -17.99 11.76 -1.25
CA PRO A 455 -16.55 11.84 -1.12
C PRO A 455 -16.02 10.95 0.00
N LEU A 456 -14.74 10.69 -0.02
CA LEU A 456 -14.02 10.11 1.10
C LEU A 456 -14.16 11.01 2.33
N TYR A 457 -14.37 10.42 3.51
CA TYR A 457 -14.55 11.18 4.75
C TYR A 457 -13.25 11.81 5.25
N THR A 458 -12.07 11.29 4.88
CA THR A 458 -10.77 11.79 5.31
C THR A 458 -10.29 12.97 4.45
N LEU A 459 -9.46 13.83 5.04
CA LEU A 459 -8.86 14.97 4.34
C LEU A 459 -7.91 14.53 3.22
N THR A 460 -7.05 13.58 3.53
CA THR A 460 -6.07 13.00 2.62
C THR A 460 -5.71 11.59 3.09
N HIS A 461 -4.98 10.84 2.29
CA HIS A 461 -4.39 9.58 2.74
C HIS A 461 -3.30 9.83 3.79
N LEU A 462 -3.11 8.86 4.68
CA LEU A 462 -2.11 8.95 5.75
C LEU A 462 -0.71 9.23 5.20
N GLU A 463 -0.37 8.65 4.04
CA GLU A 463 0.91 8.82 3.37
C GLU A 463 1.16 10.25 2.86
N HIS A 464 0.12 11.06 2.76
CA HIS A 464 0.20 12.47 2.34
C HIS A 464 -0.04 13.45 3.49
N MET A 465 -0.32 12.96 4.69
CA MET A 465 -0.31 13.81 5.88
C MET A 465 1.12 14.21 6.22
N PRO A 466 1.34 15.48 6.59
CA PRO A 466 2.67 15.91 7.04
C PRO A 466 3.04 15.22 8.34
N THR A 467 4.30 14.85 8.48
CA THR A 467 4.83 14.24 9.70
C THR A 467 4.89 15.28 10.81
N LEU A 468 4.24 14.97 11.93
CA LEU A 468 4.26 15.83 13.13
C LEU A 468 5.69 15.91 13.73
N PRO A 469 6.09 17.06 14.25
CA PRO A 469 7.24 17.16 15.16
C PRO A 469 7.14 16.15 16.31
N ALA A 470 8.27 15.70 16.84
CA ALA A 470 8.32 14.58 17.79
C ALA A 470 7.49 14.82 19.07
N ASP A 471 7.46 16.04 19.57
CA ASP A 471 6.65 16.47 20.71
C ASP A 471 5.14 16.39 20.41
N LEU A 472 4.72 16.90 19.26
CA LEU A 472 3.32 16.84 18.81
C LEU A 472 2.91 15.42 18.44
N LEU A 473 3.82 14.61 17.89
CA LEU A 473 3.57 13.20 17.60
C LEU A 473 3.26 12.42 18.88
N LYS A 474 4.00 12.71 19.97
CA LYS A 474 3.71 12.11 21.28
C LYS A 474 2.31 12.49 21.76
N ILE A 475 1.96 13.77 21.72
CA ILE A 475 0.62 14.27 22.08
C ILE A 475 -0.46 13.57 21.25
N ASN A 476 -0.26 13.46 19.94
CA ASN A 476 -1.20 12.82 19.04
C ASN A 476 -1.39 11.32 19.34
N ASN A 477 -0.32 10.60 19.66
CA ASN A 477 -0.38 9.20 20.03
C ASN A 477 -1.11 9.01 21.38
N ASP A 478 -0.81 9.84 22.37
CA ASP A 478 -1.48 9.83 23.67
C ASP A 478 -2.98 10.12 23.53
N TRP A 479 -3.35 11.10 22.69
CA TRP A 479 -4.74 11.39 22.36
C TRP A 479 -5.43 10.21 21.68
N THR A 480 -4.83 9.67 20.62
CA THR A 480 -5.41 8.56 19.84
C THR A 480 -5.71 7.36 20.74
N GLN A 481 -4.78 7.00 21.62
CA GLN A 481 -4.99 5.86 22.52
C GLN A 481 -6.06 6.16 23.58
N GLN A 482 -5.93 7.28 24.31
CA GLN A 482 -6.80 7.55 25.44
C GLN A 482 -8.21 7.92 25.01
N SER A 483 -8.40 8.60 23.88
CA SER A 483 -9.72 8.88 23.33
C SER A 483 -10.43 7.61 22.88
N LYS A 484 -9.70 6.71 22.24
CA LYS A 484 -10.22 5.38 21.85
C LYS A 484 -10.69 4.58 23.07
N ASP A 485 -9.92 4.59 24.15
CA ASP A 485 -10.28 3.88 25.39
C ASP A 485 -11.53 4.48 26.04
N LEU A 486 -11.67 5.82 26.07
CA LEU A 486 -12.85 6.49 26.56
C LEU A 486 -14.09 6.18 25.70
N ILE A 487 -13.96 6.19 24.39
CA ILE A 487 -15.04 5.83 23.47
C ILE A 487 -15.46 4.38 23.66
N ALA A 488 -14.49 3.46 23.71
CA ALA A 488 -14.77 2.04 23.94
C ALA A 488 -15.50 1.82 25.27
N LYS A 489 -15.03 2.45 26.35
CA LYS A 489 -15.71 2.46 27.65
C LYS A 489 -17.14 2.96 27.52
N THR A 490 -17.38 4.05 26.79
CA THR A 490 -18.70 4.63 26.61
C THR A 490 -19.65 3.64 25.93
N VAL A 491 -19.17 2.98 24.87
CA VAL A 491 -19.98 2.02 24.10
C VAL A 491 -20.43 0.85 24.96
N VAL A 492 -19.52 0.26 25.77
CA VAL A 492 -19.81 -1.01 26.49
C VAL A 492 -20.41 -0.82 27.88
N SER A 493 -20.49 0.41 28.40
CA SER A 493 -20.86 0.66 29.80
C SER A 493 -22.36 0.68 30.10
N GLY A 494 -23.23 0.47 29.09
CA GLY A 494 -24.67 0.60 29.29
C GLY A 494 -25.07 1.98 29.82
N GLY A 495 -25.93 2.06 30.83
CA GLY A 495 -26.36 3.32 31.45
C GLY A 495 -25.38 3.93 32.45
N SER A 496 -24.29 3.23 32.82
CA SER A 496 -23.37 3.68 33.88
C SER A 496 -22.40 4.81 33.45
N TYR A 497 -22.20 4.97 32.14
CA TYR A 497 -21.37 6.03 31.57
C TYR A 497 -21.99 6.56 30.28
N THR A 498 -22.48 7.78 30.33
CA THR A 498 -23.28 8.38 29.25
C THR A 498 -22.36 9.00 28.17
N VAL A 499 -22.94 9.22 26.98
CA VAL A 499 -22.22 9.93 25.90
C VAL A 499 -21.86 11.36 26.32
N ASP A 500 -22.73 12.06 27.04
CA ASP A 500 -22.42 13.42 27.51
C ASP A 500 -21.30 13.45 28.53
N GLN A 501 -21.20 12.47 29.43
CA GLN A 501 -20.04 12.30 30.31
C GLN A 501 -18.78 12.03 29.51
N ALA A 502 -18.85 11.14 28.52
CA ALA A 502 -17.72 10.84 27.65
C ALA A 502 -17.23 12.08 26.88
N MET A 503 -18.13 12.89 26.32
CA MET A 503 -17.75 14.13 25.62
C MET A 503 -17.07 15.14 26.54
N ASN A 504 -17.56 15.28 27.80
CA ASN A 504 -16.92 16.13 28.80
C ASN A 504 -15.51 15.61 29.19
N ASP A 505 -15.37 14.30 29.36
CA ASP A 505 -14.09 13.69 29.68
C ASP A 505 -13.10 13.78 28.50
N LEU A 506 -13.56 13.59 27.25
CA LEU A 506 -12.77 13.80 26.05
C LEU A 506 -12.28 15.24 25.92
N LYS A 507 -13.14 16.22 26.21
CA LYS A 507 -12.80 17.64 26.21
C LYS A 507 -11.72 17.95 27.27
N SER A 508 -11.89 17.40 28.47
CA SER A 508 -10.94 17.54 29.57
C SER A 508 -9.60 16.89 29.23
N LEU A 509 -9.64 15.68 28.64
CA LEU A 509 -8.46 14.96 28.16
C LEU A 509 -7.73 15.77 27.10
N LYS A 510 -8.46 16.29 26.10
CA LYS A 510 -7.91 17.11 25.00
C LYS A 510 -7.12 18.32 25.53
N GLN A 511 -7.67 18.98 26.55
CA GLN A 511 -6.97 20.09 27.23
C GLN A 511 -5.75 19.62 28.01
N LYS A 512 -5.88 18.55 28.80
CA LYS A 512 -4.84 18.01 29.67
C LYS A 512 -3.59 17.59 28.90
N ILE A 513 -3.76 16.91 27.77
CA ILE A 513 -2.61 16.43 26.96
C ILE A 513 -2.12 17.47 25.94
N GLY A 514 -2.85 18.57 25.76
CA GLY A 514 -2.48 19.63 24.82
C GLY A 514 -2.79 19.30 23.34
N GLN A 515 -3.78 18.45 23.04
CA GLN A 515 -4.12 18.02 21.68
C GLN A 515 -4.46 19.20 20.73
N ASN A 516 -4.92 20.32 21.24
CA ASN A 516 -5.17 21.52 20.44
C ASN A 516 -3.91 22.00 19.70
N GLN A 517 -2.70 21.80 20.26
CA GLN A 517 -1.44 22.16 19.59
C GLN A 517 -1.24 21.36 18.29
N THR A 518 -1.64 20.09 18.28
CA THR A 518 -1.59 19.23 17.08
C THR A 518 -2.58 19.71 16.02
N LEU A 519 -3.79 20.06 16.43
CA LEU A 519 -4.82 20.58 15.52
C LEU A 519 -4.41 21.93 14.92
N ASP A 520 -3.89 22.84 15.77
CA ASP A 520 -3.40 24.15 15.33
C ASP A 520 -2.24 23.99 14.34
N TRP A 521 -1.37 23.00 14.58
CA TRP A 521 -0.26 22.70 13.67
C TRP A 521 -0.76 22.21 12.32
N TYR A 522 -1.74 21.27 12.28
CA TYR A 522 -2.34 20.82 11.04
C TYR A 522 -3.12 21.92 10.31
N ALA A 523 -3.84 22.75 11.05
CA ALA A 523 -4.56 23.89 10.47
C ALA A 523 -3.59 24.91 9.83
N LYS A 524 -2.47 25.20 10.50
CA LYS A 524 -1.41 26.06 9.96
C LYS A 524 -0.74 25.43 8.74
N TRP A 525 -0.45 24.13 8.78
CA TRP A 525 0.09 23.41 7.63
C TRP A 525 -0.87 23.50 6.45
N TYR A 526 -2.17 23.24 6.67
CA TYR A 526 -3.16 23.33 5.60
C TYR A 526 -3.19 24.73 4.99
N GLU A 527 -3.25 25.78 5.80
CA GLU A 527 -3.26 27.18 5.32
C GLU A 527 -2.05 27.50 4.44
N GLN A 528 -0.89 27.01 4.81
CA GLN A 528 0.36 27.22 4.07
C GLN A 528 0.46 26.36 2.79
N ASN A 529 -0.21 25.20 2.75
CA ASN A 529 -0.02 24.19 1.71
C ASN A 529 -1.29 23.88 0.92
N LYS A 530 -2.44 24.50 1.18
CA LYS A 530 -3.74 24.16 0.55
C LYS A 530 -3.74 24.16 -0.97
N LYS A 531 -2.87 24.93 -1.62
CA LYS A 531 -2.68 24.93 -3.08
C LYS A 531 -1.83 23.75 -3.57
N ASN A 532 -1.08 23.14 -2.67
CA ASN A 532 -0.05 22.15 -2.95
C ASN A 532 -0.35 20.78 -2.35
N ALA A 533 -1.16 20.67 -1.32
CA ALA A 533 -1.52 19.40 -0.71
C ALA A 533 -2.32 18.53 -1.69
N PHE A 534 -2.05 17.23 -1.67
CA PHE A 534 -2.89 16.24 -2.33
C PHE A 534 -4.00 15.83 -1.37
N LEU A 535 -5.23 16.13 -1.75
CA LEU A 535 -6.41 15.87 -0.93
C LEU A 535 -7.25 14.72 -1.49
N THR A 536 -8.11 14.14 -0.69
CA THR A 536 -8.98 13.04 -1.13
C THR A 536 -9.89 13.43 -2.30
N LYS A 537 -10.27 14.69 -2.43
CA LYS A 537 -11.01 15.21 -3.61
C LYS A 537 -10.23 15.06 -4.92
N ASP A 538 -8.89 15.01 -4.84
CA ASP A 538 -8.02 14.94 -6.03
C ASP A 538 -7.84 13.49 -6.51
N ILE A 539 -8.28 12.49 -5.73
CA ILE A 539 -8.15 11.06 -6.04
C ILE A 539 -8.97 10.69 -7.28
N TYR A 540 -10.13 11.30 -7.44
CA TYR A 540 -11.08 10.95 -8.51
C TYR A 540 -10.53 11.14 -9.92
N GLN A 541 -9.48 11.97 -10.10
CA GLN A 541 -8.78 12.11 -11.38
C GLN A 541 -7.91 10.88 -11.75
N PHE A 542 -7.63 10.00 -10.79
CA PHE A 542 -6.81 8.78 -10.96
C PHE A 542 -7.65 7.50 -11.03
N LEU A 543 -8.97 7.60 -11.10
CA LEU A 543 -9.82 6.45 -11.31
C LEU A 543 -9.52 5.82 -12.67
N ALA A 544 -9.60 4.47 -12.73
CA ALA A 544 -9.50 3.79 -14.01
C ALA A 544 -10.62 4.28 -14.93
N LYS A 545 -10.30 4.67 -16.15
CA LYS A 545 -11.30 5.05 -17.14
C LYS A 545 -12.21 3.85 -17.45
N LYS A 546 -13.52 4.11 -17.51
CA LYS A 546 -14.54 3.10 -17.84
C LYS A 546 -14.44 2.63 -19.28
#